data_27214da5dae02d7e76bfaa4dee11adb4
#
_entry.id   27214da5dae02d7e76bfaa4dee11adb4
#
_cell.length_a   1.000
_cell.length_b   1.000
_cell.length_c   1.000
_cell.angle_alpha   90.00
_cell.angle_beta   90.00
_cell.angle_gamma   90.00
#
_symmetry.space_group_name_H-M   'P 1'
#
loop_
_entity.id
_entity.type
_entity.pdbx_description
1 polymer ?
#
loop_
_entity_poly.entity_id
_entity_poly.type
_entity_poly.pdbx_seq_one_letter_code
_entity_poly.pdbx_strand_id
1 'polypeptide(L)'
;MNVESIKVTGRGLALAYAVATLTILSIISRDPVLAIVAAPLALTLALDLVALMLRARGECRVELDRVELRLHLGDRVEVNGRIECGDVVDVMSGGLLRVKGLKRGSQATVSFEVEGLHVGSYEVTGVDVLRVTPLGTLTFTSRAPIRLNVRVTPRAAYLLALAYEVLAGGGPNPGLSELESIVRSDSGVYVYTREYMPGDSLRRVDWKATAKRLRLMVKEYRLELGSLGLLALDLRCLGERTCDDIASAALLIAIGLPVEGRINVLELDTGRLLEMGQRELLAYTISRILEPEIAGRLDLQEYVPPPTLGELQRIALKLGYKTKTKTIQASTRGATAILTALLVENWKTLEVVEKARSRGDTTIIVTPRKPWLDMGSLEQAYIAYTTYTKTAAKIKNMGAELYTCCPPTKL
;
A
#
# COMPACT_ATOMS: atom_id res chain seq x y z
N MET A 1 -25.21 -4.08 29.62
CA MET A 1 -24.14 -3.21 30.10
C MET A 1 -22.99 -3.37 29.12
N ASN A 2 -22.82 -2.39 28.19
CA ASN A 2 -21.83 -2.49 27.08
C ASN A 2 -20.42 -2.00 27.48
N VAL A 3 -20.03 -2.21 28.74
CA VAL A 3 -18.71 -1.84 29.21
C VAL A 3 -17.82 -3.07 29.19
N GLU A 4 -16.77 -3.03 28.35
CA GLU A 4 -15.84 -4.17 28.19
C GLU A 4 -14.69 -4.12 29.21
N SER A 5 -14.24 -2.92 29.57
CA SER A 5 -13.17 -2.76 30.55
C SER A 5 -13.26 -1.45 31.30
N ILE A 6 -12.87 -1.45 32.56
CA ILE A 6 -12.74 -0.26 33.39
C ILE A 6 -11.29 -0.18 33.86
N LYS A 7 -10.67 0.99 33.73
CA LYS A 7 -9.30 1.24 34.18
C LYS A 7 -9.25 2.48 35.07
N VAL A 8 -8.49 2.41 36.13
CA VAL A 8 -8.22 3.55 37.01
C VAL A 8 -7.13 4.41 36.35
N THR A 9 -7.36 5.71 36.26
CA THR A 9 -6.35 6.64 35.76
C THR A 9 -5.28 6.92 36.81
N GLY A 10 -4.14 7.51 36.42
CA GLY A 10 -3.12 7.95 37.36
C GLY A 10 -3.67 8.95 38.40
N ARG A 11 -4.62 9.81 38.00
CA ARG A 11 -5.32 10.74 38.91
C ARG A 11 -6.22 10.01 39.90
N GLY A 12 -6.96 9.01 39.44
CA GLY A 12 -7.79 8.17 40.30
C GLY A 12 -6.98 7.39 41.31
N LEU A 13 -5.85 6.86 40.88
CA LEU A 13 -4.95 6.11 41.76
C LEU A 13 -4.30 7.01 42.84
N ALA A 14 -3.86 8.22 42.43
CA ALA A 14 -3.30 9.20 43.40
C ALA A 14 -4.36 9.66 44.39
N LEU A 15 -5.58 9.89 43.96
CA LEU A 15 -6.69 10.31 44.83
C LEU A 15 -7.10 9.19 45.80
N ALA A 16 -7.17 7.93 45.30
CA ALA A 16 -7.44 6.77 46.16
C ALA A 16 -6.35 6.55 47.18
N TYR A 17 -5.07 6.72 46.80
CA TYR A 17 -3.95 6.63 47.70
C TYR A 17 -3.99 7.73 48.77
N ALA A 18 -4.30 8.99 48.40
CA ALA A 18 -4.43 10.09 49.33
C ALA A 18 -5.57 9.86 50.36
N VAL A 19 -6.72 9.37 49.91
CA VAL A 19 -7.85 9.01 50.79
C VAL A 19 -7.42 7.90 51.77
N ALA A 20 -6.78 6.85 51.25
CA ALA A 20 -6.35 5.72 52.07
C ALA A 20 -5.31 6.16 53.13
N THR A 21 -4.32 6.96 52.74
CA THR A 21 -3.29 7.45 53.68
C THR A 21 -3.86 8.36 54.75
N LEU A 22 -4.73 9.32 54.37
CA LEU A 22 -5.38 10.22 55.34
C LEU A 22 -6.28 9.46 56.33
N THR A 23 -7.03 8.47 55.87
CA THR A 23 -7.90 7.66 56.70
C THR A 23 -7.07 6.80 57.70
N ILE A 24 -6.00 6.17 57.24
CA ILE A 24 -5.10 5.39 58.10
C ILE A 24 -4.44 6.30 59.12
N LEU A 25 -3.93 7.47 58.73
CA LEU A 25 -3.31 8.44 59.62
C LEU A 25 -4.31 8.95 60.67
N SER A 26 -5.55 9.24 60.28
CA SER A 26 -6.62 9.65 61.20
C SER A 26 -6.90 8.59 62.27
N ILE A 27 -6.89 7.31 61.91
CA ILE A 27 -7.12 6.21 62.82
C ILE A 27 -5.95 6.08 63.81
N ILE A 28 -4.70 6.17 63.32
CA ILE A 28 -3.50 6.01 64.13
C ILE A 28 -3.32 7.19 65.07
N SER A 29 -3.46 8.44 64.59
CA SER A 29 -3.27 9.65 65.36
C SER A 29 -4.47 10.00 66.25
N ARG A 30 -5.62 9.35 66.06
CA ARG A 30 -6.92 9.68 66.67
C ARG A 30 -7.34 11.13 66.45
N ASP A 31 -6.88 11.74 65.38
CA ASP A 31 -7.17 13.13 65.04
C ASP A 31 -8.38 13.19 64.06
N PRO A 32 -9.52 13.74 64.50
CA PRO A 32 -10.72 13.84 63.69
C PRO A 32 -10.58 14.85 62.52
N VAL A 33 -9.61 15.78 62.59
CA VAL A 33 -9.38 16.75 61.50
C VAL A 33 -8.95 16.05 60.23
N LEU A 34 -8.13 15.03 60.31
CA LEU A 34 -7.68 14.23 59.17
C LEU A 34 -8.87 13.50 58.50
N ALA A 35 -9.82 13.00 59.28
CA ALA A 35 -11.03 12.36 58.77
C ALA A 35 -11.91 13.38 58.04
N ILE A 36 -12.04 14.63 58.53
CA ILE A 36 -12.80 15.69 57.90
C ILE A 36 -12.18 16.06 56.55
N VAL A 37 -10.85 16.02 56.42
CA VAL A 37 -10.18 16.28 55.10
C VAL A 37 -10.31 15.09 54.17
N ALA A 38 -10.28 13.86 54.67
CA ALA A 38 -10.43 12.67 53.84
C ALA A 38 -11.85 12.49 53.25
N ALA A 39 -12.89 12.91 54.01
CA ALA A 39 -14.28 12.73 53.64
C ALA A 39 -14.67 13.36 52.26
N PRO A 40 -14.33 14.62 51.96
CA PRO A 40 -14.65 15.20 50.64
C PRO A 40 -13.91 14.53 49.49
N LEU A 41 -12.69 14.05 49.69
CA LEU A 41 -11.93 13.30 48.69
C LEU A 41 -12.55 11.92 48.43
N ALA A 42 -13.02 11.24 49.47
CA ALA A 42 -13.75 9.97 49.34
C ALA A 42 -15.10 10.19 48.64
N LEU A 43 -15.79 11.31 48.95
CA LEU A 43 -17.05 11.68 48.29
C LEU A 43 -16.84 11.93 46.78
N THR A 44 -15.75 12.60 46.38
CA THR A 44 -15.45 12.82 44.97
C THR A 44 -15.24 11.52 44.23
N LEU A 45 -14.55 10.53 44.78
CA LEU A 45 -14.38 9.20 44.21
C LEU A 45 -15.74 8.46 44.09
N ALA A 46 -16.56 8.54 45.13
CA ALA A 46 -17.88 7.91 45.14
C ALA A 46 -18.81 8.54 44.05
N LEU A 47 -18.79 9.86 43.91
CA LEU A 47 -19.55 10.58 42.88
C LEU A 47 -19.09 10.19 41.49
N ASP A 48 -17.78 10.05 41.24
CA ASP A 48 -17.25 9.66 39.96
C ASP A 48 -17.61 8.21 39.60
N LEU A 49 -17.67 7.33 40.58
CA LEU A 49 -18.13 5.94 40.45
C LEU A 49 -19.63 5.88 40.09
N VAL A 50 -20.44 6.70 40.74
CA VAL A 50 -21.87 6.83 40.41
C VAL A 50 -22.05 7.39 39.01
N ALA A 51 -21.26 8.41 38.64
CA ALA A 51 -21.27 8.97 37.30
C ALA A 51 -20.85 7.93 36.25
N LEU A 52 -19.88 7.08 36.56
CA LEU A 52 -19.52 5.93 35.70
C LEU A 52 -20.73 5.01 35.48
N MET A 53 -21.44 4.61 36.56
CA MET A 53 -22.59 3.71 36.47
C MET A 53 -23.72 4.31 35.62
N LEU A 54 -23.97 5.62 35.74
CA LEU A 54 -24.98 6.30 34.94
C LEU A 54 -24.57 6.40 33.48
N ARG A 55 -23.32 6.78 33.22
CA ARG A 55 -22.78 6.94 31.85
C ARG A 55 -22.56 5.62 31.13
N ALA A 56 -22.25 4.55 31.85
CA ALA A 56 -22.13 3.20 31.32
C ALA A 56 -23.44 2.66 30.76
N ARG A 57 -24.59 3.21 31.18
CA ARG A 57 -25.92 2.89 30.64
C ARG A 57 -26.28 3.68 29.40
N GLY A 58 -25.61 4.81 29.16
CA GLY A 58 -25.84 5.63 27.96
C GLY A 58 -25.27 4.97 26.71
N GLU A 59 -26.11 4.85 25.69
CA GLU A 59 -25.67 4.35 24.38
C GLU A 59 -24.75 5.35 23.72
N CYS A 60 -23.63 4.87 23.20
CA CYS A 60 -22.74 5.65 22.36
C CYS A 60 -23.04 5.27 20.92
N ARG A 61 -23.34 6.24 20.07
CA ARG A 61 -23.61 6.03 18.64
C ARG A 61 -22.53 6.72 17.82
N VAL A 62 -22.13 6.06 16.75
CA VAL A 62 -21.23 6.62 15.76
C VAL A 62 -21.95 6.61 14.42
N GLU A 63 -22.20 7.81 13.90
CA GLU A 63 -22.78 7.96 12.57
C GLU A 63 -21.66 8.18 11.56
N LEU A 64 -21.62 7.33 10.53
CA LEU A 64 -20.66 7.42 9.45
C LEU A 64 -21.25 8.18 8.28
N ASP A 65 -20.42 8.94 7.56
CA ASP A 65 -20.80 9.64 6.33
C ASP A 65 -21.10 8.68 5.17
N ARG A 66 -20.55 7.45 5.23
CA ARG A 66 -20.76 6.40 4.24
C ARG A 66 -21.02 5.07 4.93
N VAL A 67 -22.02 4.35 4.44
CA VAL A 67 -22.41 3.01 4.94
C VAL A 67 -21.87 1.88 4.07
N GLU A 68 -21.69 2.17 2.78
CA GLU A 68 -21.18 1.21 1.80
C GLU A 68 -19.93 1.75 1.14
N LEU A 69 -18.90 0.92 1.08
CA LEU A 69 -17.64 1.22 0.41
C LEU A 69 -17.30 0.12 -0.59
N ARG A 70 -16.90 0.54 -1.77
CA ARG A 70 -16.32 -0.35 -2.78
C ARG A 70 -14.87 0.06 -2.98
N LEU A 71 -13.96 -0.83 -2.70
CA LEU A 71 -12.52 -0.61 -2.76
C LEU A 71 -11.88 -1.63 -3.67
N HIS A 72 -10.79 -1.25 -4.29
CA HIS A 72 -9.88 -2.23 -4.86
C HIS A 72 -8.85 -2.67 -3.82
N LEU A 73 -8.26 -3.83 -4.07
CA LEU A 73 -7.23 -4.39 -3.19
C LEU A 73 -6.07 -3.39 -3.01
N GLY A 74 -5.75 -3.09 -1.75
CA GLY A 74 -4.70 -2.13 -1.39
C GLY A 74 -5.10 -0.65 -1.47
N ASP A 75 -6.33 -0.32 -1.85
CA ASP A 75 -6.82 1.07 -1.80
C ASP A 75 -7.11 1.48 -0.36
N ARG A 76 -7.01 2.80 -0.11
CA ARG A 76 -7.30 3.42 1.17
C ARG A 76 -8.29 4.55 0.98
N VAL A 77 -9.33 4.52 1.76
CA VAL A 77 -10.37 5.55 1.76
C VAL A 77 -10.58 6.06 3.16
N GLU A 78 -10.74 7.37 3.30
CA GLU A 78 -11.11 8.01 4.56
C GLU A 78 -12.63 8.08 4.68
N VAL A 79 -13.12 7.63 5.84
CA VAL A 79 -14.53 7.71 6.23
C VAL A 79 -14.60 8.53 7.50
N ASN A 80 -15.44 9.56 7.50
CA ASN A 80 -15.63 10.39 8.66
C ASN A 80 -16.85 9.92 9.44
N GLY A 81 -16.70 9.93 10.77
CA GLY A 81 -17.79 9.60 11.67
C GLY A 81 -18.01 10.70 12.70
N ARG A 82 -19.26 10.88 13.07
CA ARG A 82 -19.66 11.73 14.19
C ARG A 82 -19.99 10.86 15.37
N ILE A 83 -19.42 11.16 16.52
CA ILE A 83 -19.62 10.41 17.75
C ILE A 83 -20.62 11.18 18.62
N GLU A 84 -21.73 10.55 18.89
CA GLU A 84 -22.80 11.09 19.73
C GLU A 84 -22.72 10.53 21.15
N CYS A 85 -21.60 10.72 21.78
CA CYS A 85 -21.43 10.48 23.20
C CYS A 85 -20.41 11.45 23.80
N GLY A 86 -20.66 11.89 25.05
CA GLY A 86 -19.76 12.83 25.72
C GLY A 86 -18.47 12.16 26.21
N ASP A 87 -17.44 12.99 26.44
CA ASP A 87 -16.21 12.64 27.14
C ASP A 87 -15.38 11.53 26.48
N VAL A 88 -15.34 11.54 25.14
CA VAL A 88 -14.51 10.63 24.36
C VAL A 88 -13.03 11.01 24.48
N VAL A 89 -12.21 10.07 24.91
CA VAL A 89 -10.76 10.23 25.02
C VAL A 89 -10.06 9.68 23.79
N ASP A 90 -10.48 8.50 23.35
CA ASP A 90 -9.90 7.80 22.22
C ASP A 90 -10.91 6.86 21.58
N VAL A 91 -10.61 6.43 20.35
CA VAL A 91 -11.39 5.43 19.62
C VAL A 91 -10.44 4.35 19.17
N MET A 92 -10.77 3.12 19.48
CA MET A 92 -10.02 1.95 19.07
C MET A 92 -10.81 1.20 18.01
N SER A 93 -10.17 0.84 16.95
CA SER A 93 -10.73 0.02 15.89
C SER A 93 -9.77 -1.09 15.54
N GLY A 94 -10.29 -2.20 15.05
CA GLY A 94 -9.49 -3.35 14.64
C GLY A 94 -9.79 -3.78 13.20
N GLY A 95 -8.94 -4.64 12.65
CA GLY A 95 -9.13 -5.21 11.32
C GLY A 95 -8.92 -4.19 10.20
N LEU A 96 -9.96 -3.98 9.40
CA LEU A 96 -9.96 -3.11 8.23
C LEU A 96 -9.97 -1.60 8.54
N LEU A 97 -10.40 -1.23 9.74
CA LEU A 97 -10.51 0.16 10.16
C LEU A 97 -9.27 0.59 10.96
N ARG A 98 -8.68 1.71 10.60
CA ARG A 98 -7.64 2.37 11.38
C ARG A 98 -8.06 3.79 11.71
N VAL A 99 -7.99 4.17 12.98
CA VAL A 99 -8.25 5.55 13.38
C VAL A 99 -7.11 6.44 12.93
N LYS A 100 -7.40 7.45 12.12
CA LYS A 100 -6.42 8.44 11.63
C LYS A 100 -6.39 9.69 12.50
N GLY A 101 -7.53 10.10 12.98
CA GLY A 101 -7.64 11.30 13.82
C GLY A 101 -8.95 11.37 14.60
N LEU A 102 -8.87 12.01 15.76
CA LEU A 102 -10.01 12.30 16.61
C LEU A 102 -10.00 13.80 16.94
N LYS A 103 -11.03 14.52 16.52
CA LYS A 103 -11.23 15.92 16.92
C LYS A 103 -12.24 15.96 18.05
N ARG A 104 -11.80 16.46 19.20
CA ARG A 104 -12.62 16.64 20.40
C ARG A 104 -13.33 17.99 20.32
N GLY A 105 -14.62 18.02 20.59
CA GLY A 105 -15.43 19.23 20.62
C GLY A 105 -16.77 18.93 21.29
N SER A 106 -17.75 19.82 21.12
CA SER A 106 -19.15 19.58 21.56
C SER A 106 -19.75 18.32 20.94
N GLN A 107 -19.32 18.01 19.73
CA GLN A 107 -19.51 16.72 19.04
C GLN A 107 -18.13 16.22 18.62
N ALA A 108 -17.74 15.04 19.06
CA ALA A 108 -16.47 14.45 18.66
C ALA A 108 -16.60 13.92 17.22
N THR A 109 -15.61 14.22 16.38
CA THR A 109 -15.52 13.67 15.02
C THR A 109 -14.30 12.79 14.91
N VAL A 110 -14.46 11.61 14.31
CA VAL A 110 -13.41 10.63 14.08
C VAL A 110 -13.23 10.41 12.59
N SER A 111 -11.99 10.36 12.14
CA SER A 111 -11.67 9.94 10.78
C SER A 111 -11.06 8.54 10.81
N PHE A 112 -11.68 7.63 10.10
CA PHE A 112 -11.22 6.27 9.90
C PHE A 112 -10.54 6.15 8.53
N GLU A 113 -9.43 5.46 8.49
CA GLU A 113 -8.83 4.97 7.25
C GLU A 113 -9.24 3.51 7.06
N VAL A 114 -9.92 3.22 5.96
CA VAL A 114 -10.32 1.86 5.55
C VAL A 114 -9.36 1.38 4.50
N GLU A 115 -8.68 0.26 4.73
CA GLU A 115 -7.75 -0.34 3.79
C GLU A 115 -8.27 -1.70 3.31
N GLY A 116 -8.33 -1.91 1.99
CA GLY A 116 -8.66 -3.19 1.38
C GLY A 116 -7.52 -4.20 1.54
N LEU A 117 -7.53 -5.00 2.62
CA LEU A 117 -6.45 -5.94 2.93
C LEU A 117 -6.55 -7.23 2.12
N HIS A 118 -7.73 -7.80 2.02
CA HIS A 118 -8.03 -9.05 1.32
C HIS A 118 -9.30 -8.91 0.50
N VAL A 119 -9.41 -9.67 -0.57
CA VAL A 119 -10.61 -9.71 -1.42
C VAL A 119 -11.78 -10.29 -0.63
N GLY A 120 -12.95 -9.67 -0.72
CA GLY A 120 -14.15 -10.14 -0.04
C GLY A 120 -15.14 -9.06 0.32
N SER A 121 -16.21 -9.46 1.03
CA SER A 121 -17.19 -8.56 1.60
C SER A 121 -17.09 -8.62 3.11
N TYR A 122 -16.93 -7.46 3.72
CA TYR A 122 -16.72 -7.32 5.16
C TYR A 122 -17.78 -6.41 5.74
N GLU A 123 -18.33 -6.82 6.88
CA GLU A 123 -19.26 -6.01 7.67
C GLU A 123 -18.59 -5.61 8.98
N VAL A 124 -18.45 -4.31 9.22
CA VAL A 124 -17.97 -3.78 10.48
C VAL A 124 -19.18 -3.33 11.30
N THR A 125 -19.37 -3.97 12.45
CA THR A 125 -20.58 -3.79 13.28
C THR A 125 -20.37 -2.95 14.52
N GLY A 126 -19.13 -2.57 14.86
CA GLY A 126 -18.85 -1.76 16.03
C GLY A 126 -17.41 -1.27 16.12
N VAL A 127 -17.23 -0.21 16.88
CA VAL A 127 -15.93 0.34 17.28
C VAL A 127 -15.89 0.54 18.79
N ASP A 128 -14.72 0.42 19.39
CA ASP A 128 -14.53 0.59 20.82
C ASP A 128 -14.18 2.05 21.10
N VAL A 129 -14.98 2.68 21.94
CA VAL A 129 -14.80 4.09 22.32
C VAL A 129 -14.33 4.15 23.77
N LEU A 130 -13.15 4.74 23.98
CA LEU A 130 -12.58 4.98 25.31
C LEU A 130 -13.15 6.30 25.83
N ARG A 131 -13.85 6.24 26.93
CA ARG A 131 -14.49 7.39 27.61
C ARG A 131 -13.87 7.61 28.97
N VAL A 132 -13.98 8.83 29.46
CA VAL A 132 -13.50 9.23 30.80
C VAL A 132 -14.66 9.70 31.65
N THR A 133 -14.57 9.46 32.94
CA THR A 133 -15.53 10.00 33.92
C THR A 133 -15.35 11.52 34.10
N PRO A 134 -16.35 12.26 34.60
CA PRO A 134 -16.29 13.73 34.70
C PRO A 134 -15.10 14.26 35.47
N LEU A 135 -14.68 13.59 36.54
CA LEU A 135 -13.53 13.98 37.33
C LEU A 135 -12.21 13.39 36.82
N GLY A 136 -12.29 12.54 35.82
CA GLY A 136 -11.12 11.95 35.17
C GLY A 136 -10.41 10.88 36.02
N THR A 137 -11.06 10.31 37.02
CA THR A 137 -10.47 9.28 37.88
C THR A 137 -10.55 7.89 37.27
N LEU A 138 -11.55 7.65 36.42
CA LEU A 138 -11.78 6.37 35.77
C LEU A 138 -11.91 6.54 34.26
N THR A 139 -11.44 5.53 33.51
CA THR A 139 -11.72 5.37 32.08
C THR A 139 -12.44 4.06 31.86
N PHE A 140 -13.32 4.03 30.87
CA PHE A 140 -14.04 2.82 30.50
C PHE A 140 -14.21 2.72 28.99
N THR A 141 -14.17 1.51 28.49
CA THR A 141 -14.38 1.21 27.07
C THR A 141 -15.82 0.79 26.85
N SER A 142 -16.50 1.49 25.92
CA SER A 142 -17.85 1.15 25.49
C SER A 142 -17.85 0.85 23.99
N ARG A 143 -18.54 -0.20 23.59
CA ARG A 143 -18.70 -0.57 22.19
C ARG A 143 -19.82 0.27 21.56
N ALA A 144 -19.47 1.05 20.55
CA ALA A 144 -20.43 1.84 19.78
C ALA A 144 -20.81 1.05 18.51
N PRO A 145 -22.12 0.79 18.27
CA PRO A 145 -22.55 0.14 17.07
C PRO A 145 -22.32 1.05 15.85
N ILE A 146 -21.75 0.47 14.80
CA ILE A 146 -21.64 1.09 13.47
C ILE A 146 -22.10 0.05 12.44
N ARG A 147 -22.50 0.51 11.27
CA ARG A 147 -22.70 -0.36 10.11
C ARG A 147 -21.89 0.18 8.95
N LEU A 148 -20.87 -0.57 8.57
CA LEU A 148 -20.06 -0.25 7.41
C LEU A 148 -19.84 -1.52 6.61
N ASN A 149 -20.39 -1.55 5.41
CA ASN A 149 -20.21 -2.64 4.46
C ASN A 149 -19.05 -2.29 3.52
N VAL A 150 -17.98 -3.07 3.55
CA VAL A 150 -16.80 -2.86 2.72
C VAL A 150 -16.70 -4.03 1.74
N ARG A 151 -16.77 -3.74 0.46
CA ARG A 151 -16.54 -4.73 -0.60
C ARG A 151 -15.20 -4.45 -1.27
N VAL A 152 -14.27 -5.38 -1.11
CA VAL A 152 -12.94 -5.31 -1.71
C VAL A 152 -12.91 -6.23 -2.93
N THR A 153 -12.57 -5.65 -4.09
CA THR A 153 -12.46 -6.38 -5.36
C THR A 153 -11.05 -6.28 -5.91
N PRO A 154 -10.55 -7.34 -6.59
CA PRO A 154 -9.27 -7.24 -7.28
C PRO A 154 -9.39 -6.26 -8.46
N ARG A 155 -8.37 -5.44 -8.65
CA ARG A 155 -8.30 -4.48 -9.74
C ARG A 155 -8.13 -5.19 -11.09
N ALA A 156 -7.39 -6.29 -11.11
CA ALA A 156 -7.20 -7.13 -12.28
C ALA A 156 -8.52 -7.66 -12.85
N ALA A 157 -9.55 -7.89 -12.02
CA ALA A 157 -10.85 -8.35 -12.49
C ALA A 157 -11.55 -7.33 -13.40
N TYR A 158 -11.47 -6.03 -13.06
CA TYR A 158 -11.98 -4.97 -13.91
C TYR A 158 -11.21 -4.88 -15.24
N LEU A 159 -9.88 -4.91 -15.16
CA LEU A 159 -9.02 -4.86 -16.34
C LEU A 159 -9.17 -6.09 -17.24
N LEU A 160 -9.48 -7.24 -16.64
CA LEU A 160 -9.76 -8.46 -17.40
C LEU A 160 -11.04 -8.31 -18.23
N ALA A 161 -12.11 -7.74 -17.65
CA ALA A 161 -13.33 -7.46 -18.38
C ALA A 161 -13.07 -6.50 -19.57
N LEU A 162 -12.29 -5.43 -19.32
CA LEU A 162 -11.87 -4.49 -20.37
C LEU A 162 -11.04 -5.17 -21.46
N ALA A 163 -10.11 -6.04 -21.09
CA ALA A 163 -9.30 -6.80 -22.05
C ALA A 163 -10.17 -7.69 -22.96
N TYR A 164 -11.22 -8.31 -22.41
CA TYR A 164 -12.17 -9.07 -23.19
C TYR A 164 -12.94 -8.20 -24.19
N GLU A 165 -13.35 -6.99 -23.81
CA GLU A 165 -14.00 -6.04 -24.73
C GLU A 165 -13.07 -5.66 -25.89
N VAL A 166 -11.79 -5.38 -25.61
CA VAL A 166 -10.78 -5.10 -26.66
C VAL A 166 -10.59 -6.30 -27.60
N LEU A 167 -10.54 -7.53 -27.07
CA LEU A 167 -10.43 -8.74 -27.86
C LEU A 167 -11.65 -8.97 -28.75
N ALA A 168 -12.86 -8.66 -28.25
CA ALA A 168 -14.11 -8.78 -29.00
C ALA A 168 -14.28 -7.72 -30.11
N GLY A 169 -13.36 -6.77 -30.23
CA GLY A 169 -13.42 -5.72 -31.23
C GLY A 169 -14.34 -4.54 -30.88
N GLY A 170 -14.73 -4.42 -29.61
CA GLY A 170 -15.63 -3.41 -29.08
C GLY A 170 -14.89 -2.18 -28.55
N GLY A 171 -14.96 -1.07 -29.28
CA GLY A 171 -14.81 0.27 -28.69
C GLY A 171 -13.43 0.93 -28.69
N PRO A 172 -13.39 2.25 -28.42
CA PRO A 172 -12.17 3.01 -28.25
C PRO A 172 -11.45 2.54 -26.97
N ASN A 173 -10.14 2.52 -27.04
CA ASN A 173 -9.24 2.00 -26.02
C ASN A 173 -9.28 2.88 -24.74
N PRO A 174 -10.13 2.60 -23.71
CA PRO A 174 -10.25 3.44 -22.52
C PRO A 174 -9.04 3.30 -21.59
N GLY A 175 -8.22 2.27 -21.78
CA GLY A 175 -7.04 2.01 -20.96
C GLY A 175 -5.89 2.99 -21.16
N LEU A 176 -5.88 3.79 -22.22
CA LEU A 176 -4.82 4.76 -22.47
C LEU A 176 -4.74 5.83 -21.37
N SER A 177 -5.86 6.33 -20.86
CA SER A 177 -5.85 7.37 -19.82
C SER A 177 -5.40 6.85 -18.46
N GLU A 178 -5.69 5.59 -18.12
CA GLU A 178 -5.22 4.96 -16.88
C GLU A 178 -3.74 4.55 -16.97
N LEU A 179 -3.31 4.03 -18.13
CA LEU A 179 -1.90 3.78 -18.41
C LEU A 179 -1.06 5.06 -18.35
N GLU A 180 -1.59 6.14 -18.85
CA GLU A 180 -0.96 7.46 -18.81
C GLU A 180 -0.71 7.94 -17.38
N SER A 181 -1.53 7.52 -16.42
CA SER A 181 -1.35 7.84 -15.00
C SER A 181 -0.28 6.97 -14.32
N ILE A 182 -0.02 5.76 -14.84
CA ILE A 182 0.91 4.78 -14.25
C ILE A 182 2.34 5.01 -14.75
N VAL A 183 2.50 5.40 -16.00
CA VAL A 183 3.82 5.55 -16.62
C VAL A 183 4.15 7.04 -16.83
N ARG A 184 4.40 7.74 -15.73
CA ARG A 184 5.07 9.05 -15.76
C ARG A 184 6.57 8.79 -15.86
N SER A 185 7.13 8.90 -17.05
CA SER A 185 8.54 8.66 -17.32
C SER A 185 9.39 9.93 -17.12
N ASP A 186 10.64 9.78 -16.67
CA ASP A 186 11.64 10.85 -16.68
C ASP A 186 12.19 11.09 -18.09
N SER A 187 11.97 10.14 -19.01
CA SER A 187 12.34 10.17 -20.40
C SER A 187 11.18 9.75 -21.26
N GLY A 188 10.79 10.54 -22.23
CA GLY A 188 9.66 10.28 -23.13
C GLY A 188 9.32 11.51 -23.93
N VAL A 189 8.14 11.50 -24.56
CA VAL A 189 7.63 12.67 -25.29
C VAL A 189 7.15 13.70 -24.27
N TYR A 190 7.69 14.92 -24.38
CA TYR A 190 7.23 16.06 -23.59
C TYR A 190 5.74 16.31 -23.88
N VAL A 191 4.93 16.38 -22.83
CA VAL A 191 3.49 16.63 -22.93
C VAL A 191 3.16 18.06 -22.55
N TYR A 192 3.48 18.46 -21.34
CA TYR A 192 3.23 19.80 -20.81
C TYR A 192 4.14 20.12 -19.61
N THR A 193 4.10 21.37 -19.18
CA THR A 193 4.78 21.82 -17.98
C THR A 193 3.76 22.20 -16.92
N ARG A 194 3.86 21.63 -15.72
CA ARG A 194 3.02 21.92 -14.55
C ARG A 194 3.81 22.55 -13.41
N GLU A 195 3.11 23.01 -12.39
CA GLU A 195 3.72 23.47 -11.16
C GLU A 195 4.35 22.30 -10.37
N TYR A 196 5.50 22.54 -9.78
CA TYR A 196 6.23 21.57 -8.95
C TYR A 196 5.40 21.15 -7.73
N MET A 197 5.38 19.87 -7.42
CA MET A 197 4.83 19.32 -6.19
C MET A 197 5.93 18.65 -5.36
N PRO A 198 5.86 18.69 -4.02
CA PRO A 198 6.81 17.98 -3.17
C PRO A 198 6.90 16.50 -3.54
N GLY A 199 8.11 16.04 -3.86
CA GLY A 199 8.37 14.67 -4.36
C GLY A 199 8.71 14.59 -5.85
N ASP A 200 8.54 15.66 -6.62
CA ASP A 200 8.98 15.71 -8.01
C ASP A 200 10.51 15.75 -8.12
N SER A 201 11.04 15.12 -9.18
CA SER A 201 12.47 15.12 -9.46
C SER A 201 12.94 16.51 -9.91
N LEU A 202 13.94 17.06 -9.23
CA LEU A 202 14.55 18.35 -9.62
C LEU A 202 15.21 18.33 -11.01
N ARG A 203 15.51 17.14 -11.57
CA ARG A 203 16.03 16.97 -12.92
C ARG A 203 15.02 17.35 -14.00
N ARG A 204 13.72 17.30 -13.66
CA ARG A 204 12.62 17.66 -14.59
C ARG A 204 12.27 19.13 -14.56
N VAL A 205 12.95 19.95 -13.76
CA VAL A 205 12.62 21.37 -13.65
C VAL A 205 12.83 22.05 -15.00
N ASP A 206 11.77 22.70 -15.48
CA ASP A 206 11.84 23.59 -16.64
C ASP A 206 12.29 24.99 -16.20
N TRP A 207 13.59 25.21 -16.20
CA TRP A 207 14.17 26.47 -15.77
C TRP A 207 13.68 27.68 -16.57
N LYS A 208 13.37 27.47 -17.88
CA LYS A 208 12.83 28.52 -18.73
C LYS A 208 11.39 28.90 -18.35
N ALA A 209 10.53 27.91 -18.12
CA ALA A 209 9.17 28.14 -17.64
C ALA A 209 9.15 28.68 -16.20
N THR A 210 10.03 28.20 -15.35
CA THR A 210 10.23 28.66 -13.97
C THR A 210 10.59 30.14 -13.92
N ALA A 211 11.58 30.57 -14.72
CA ALA A 211 11.97 31.95 -14.79
C ALA A 211 10.85 32.88 -15.32
N LYS A 212 10.06 32.39 -16.29
CA LYS A 212 8.96 33.17 -16.86
C LYS A 212 7.77 33.31 -15.91
N ARG A 213 7.46 32.26 -15.11
CA ARG A 213 6.27 32.20 -14.24
C ARG A 213 6.57 32.54 -12.79
N LEU A 214 7.85 32.72 -12.43
CA LEU A 214 8.33 32.94 -11.05
C LEU A 214 7.84 31.86 -10.06
N ARG A 215 7.56 30.68 -10.54
CA ARG A 215 7.16 29.48 -9.79
C ARG A 215 7.90 28.29 -10.33
N LEU A 216 8.27 27.38 -9.44
CA LEU A 216 8.99 26.17 -9.84
C LEU A 216 8.10 25.32 -10.75
N MET A 217 8.53 25.13 -11.99
CA MET A 217 7.79 24.41 -13.03
C MET A 217 8.52 23.12 -13.39
N VAL A 218 7.77 22.02 -13.57
CA VAL A 218 8.31 20.70 -13.90
C VAL A 218 7.75 20.23 -15.24
N LYS A 219 8.61 19.68 -16.08
CA LYS A 219 8.25 19.06 -17.35
C LYS A 219 7.62 17.70 -17.08
N GLU A 220 6.44 17.46 -17.64
CA GLU A 220 5.82 16.14 -17.69
C GLU A 220 6.15 15.48 -19.00
N TYR A 221 6.69 14.27 -18.90
CA TYR A 221 6.99 13.40 -20.03
C TYR A 221 6.06 12.20 -19.99
N ARG A 222 5.71 11.70 -21.17
CA ARG A 222 4.89 10.50 -21.32
C ARG A 222 5.69 9.46 -22.07
N LEU A 223 5.69 8.22 -21.60
CA LEU A 223 6.25 7.12 -22.34
C LEU A 223 5.27 6.74 -23.45
N GLU A 224 5.75 6.77 -24.69
CA GLU A 224 4.99 6.16 -25.79
C GLU A 224 5.24 4.66 -25.80
N LEU A 225 4.21 3.88 -25.47
CA LEU A 225 4.27 2.41 -25.57
C LEU A 225 4.52 1.92 -27.00
N GLY A 226 4.25 2.77 -28.00
CA GLY A 226 4.62 2.51 -29.38
C GLY A 226 6.11 2.43 -29.67
N SER A 227 6.97 2.94 -28.76
CA SER A 227 8.43 2.81 -28.85
C SER A 227 8.99 1.61 -28.07
N LEU A 228 8.13 0.76 -27.50
CA LEU A 228 8.54 -0.41 -26.73
C LEU A 228 9.10 -1.49 -27.67
N GLY A 229 10.40 -1.75 -27.55
CA GLY A 229 11.09 -2.77 -28.32
C GLY A 229 11.14 -4.15 -27.66
N LEU A 230 11.17 -4.16 -26.31
CA LEU A 230 11.22 -5.38 -25.51
C LEU A 230 10.36 -5.23 -24.27
N LEU A 231 9.51 -6.24 -24.03
CA LEU A 231 8.76 -6.42 -22.79
C LEU A 231 9.24 -7.69 -22.09
N ALA A 232 9.90 -7.56 -20.94
CA ALA A 232 10.29 -8.71 -20.12
C ALA A 232 9.23 -8.91 -19.03
N LEU A 233 8.65 -10.11 -18.98
CA LEU A 233 7.56 -10.45 -18.07
C LEU A 233 7.99 -11.52 -17.07
N ASP A 234 7.77 -11.25 -15.78
CA ASP A 234 7.74 -12.22 -14.71
C ASP A 234 6.39 -12.10 -14.00
N LEU A 235 5.47 -12.99 -14.31
CA LEU A 235 4.11 -12.97 -13.78
C LEU A 235 3.98 -13.74 -12.47
N ARG A 236 5.07 -14.32 -11.95
CA ARG A 236 5.07 -15.00 -10.66
C ARG A 236 4.76 -14.03 -9.53
N CYS A 237 3.89 -14.44 -8.62
CA CYS A 237 3.41 -13.62 -7.52
C CYS A 237 3.29 -14.43 -6.23
N LEU A 238 3.27 -13.74 -5.08
CA LEU A 238 3.35 -14.38 -3.76
C LEU A 238 2.03 -14.42 -3.00
N GLY A 239 1.14 -13.49 -3.25
CA GLY A 239 -0.12 -13.37 -2.55
C GLY A 239 -1.11 -12.47 -3.27
N GLU A 240 -2.28 -12.25 -2.68
CA GLU A 240 -3.40 -11.58 -3.33
C GLU A 240 -3.02 -10.20 -3.90
N ARG A 241 -2.28 -9.37 -3.15
CA ARG A 241 -1.90 -8.01 -3.57
C ARG A 241 -0.86 -8.03 -4.68
N THR A 242 0.18 -8.83 -4.51
CA THR A 242 1.26 -8.94 -5.49
C THR A 242 0.73 -9.50 -6.80
N CYS A 243 -0.17 -10.48 -6.74
CA CYS A 243 -0.81 -11.06 -7.92
C CYS A 243 -1.73 -10.06 -8.62
N ASP A 244 -2.55 -9.33 -7.87
CA ASP A 244 -3.44 -8.30 -8.44
C ASP A 244 -2.65 -7.16 -9.08
N ASP A 245 -1.58 -6.68 -8.45
CA ASP A 245 -0.73 -5.62 -8.98
C ASP A 245 0.01 -6.06 -10.26
N ILE A 246 0.59 -7.29 -10.27
CA ILE A 246 1.29 -7.82 -11.45
C ILE A 246 0.32 -8.09 -12.59
N ALA A 247 -0.81 -8.73 -12.32
CA ALA A 247 -1.84 -8.99 -13.31
C ALA A 247 -2.40 -7.69 -13.91
N SER A 248 -2.68 -6.70 -13.04
CA SER A 248 -3.15 -5.38 -13.45
C SER A 248 -2.13 -4.67 -14.35
N ALA A 249 -0.85 -4.69 -13.97
CA ALA A 249 0.20 -4.07 -14.76
C ALA A 249 0.38 -4.75 -16.13
N ALA A 250 0.36 -6.09 -16.16
CA ALA A 250 0.48 -6.85 -17.39
C ALA A 250 -0.68 -6.57 -18.36
N LEU A 251 -1.92 -6.58 -17.83
CA LEU A 251 -3.11 -6.27 -18.62
C LEU A 251 -3.08 -4.83 -19.15
N LEU A 252 -2.72 -3.86 -18.30
CA LEU A 252 -2.61 -2.46 -18.70
C LEU A 252 -1.58 -2.27 -19.81
N ILE A 253 -0.39 -2.86 -19.68
CA ILE A 253 0.64 -2.80 -20.72
C ILE A 253 0.12 -3.41 -22.02
N ALA A 254 -0.52 -4.58 -21.95
CA ALA A 254 -1.06 -5.27 -23.12
C ALA A 254 -2.20 -4.49 -23.80
N ILE A 255 -3.11 -3.88 -23.02
CA ILE A 255 -4.19 -3.02 -23.56
C ILE A 255 -3.63 -1.77 -24.22
N GLY A 256 -2.58 -1.17 -23.63
CA GLY A 256 -1.99 0.09 -24.12
C GLY A 256 -1.08 -0.04 -25.35
N LEU A 257 -0.76 -1.25 -25.79
CA LEU A 257 0.02 -1.43 -27.01
C LEU A 257 -0.78 -1.00 -28.25
N PRO A 258 -0.11 -0.44 -29.26
CA PRO A 258 -0.77 -0.14 -30.52
C PRO A 258 -1.25 -1.43 -31.21
N VAL A 259 -2.43 -1.38 -31.83
CA VAL A 259 -3.10 -2.54 -32.46
C VAL A 259 -2.24 -3.16 -33.58
N GLU A 260 -1.53 -2.32 -34.35
CA GLU A 260 -0.70 -2.73 -35.49
C GLU A 260 0.75 -3.06 -35.11
N GLY A 261 1.13 -2.81 -33.85
CA GLY A 261 2.50 -3.04 -33.36
C GLY A 261 2.77 -4.50 -32.97
N ARG A 262 3.99 -4.98 -33.25
CA ARG A 262 4.51 -6.21 -32.67
C ARG A 262 5.67 -5.89 -31.76
N ILE A 263 5.75 -6.57 -30.64
CA ILE A 263 6.84 -6.42 -29.66
C ILE A 263 7.49 -7.76 -29.34
N ASN A 264 8.74 -7.70 -28.95
CA ASN A 264 9.42 -8.86 -28.38
C ASN A 264 9.04 -9.00 -26.90
N VAL A 265 8.53 -10.18 -26.54
CA VAL A 265 8.16 -10.53 -25.18
C VAL A 265 9.14 -11.59 -24.66
N LEU A 266 9.86 -11.27 -23.60
CA LEU A 266 10.78 -12.18 -22.94
C LEU A 266 10.13 -12.67 -21.63
N GLU A 267 9.85 -13.96 -21.54
CA GLU A 267 9.47 -14.60 -20.28
C GLU A 267 10.72 -14.74 -19.39
N LEU A 268 10.75 -14.09 -18.25
CA LEU A 268 11.89 -14.13 -17.34
C LEU A 268 12.04 -15.48 -16.63
N ASP A 269 10.95 -16.19 -16.40
CA ASP A 269 10.95 -17.53 -15.78
C ASP A 269 11.55 -18.59 -16.69
N THR A 270 11.08 -18.69 -17.93
CA THR A 270 11.48 -19.71 -18.90
C THR A 270 12.65 -19.31 -19.80
N GLY A 271 12.90 -17.99 -19.93
CA GLY A 271 13.87 -17.42 -20.86
C GLY A 271 13.44 -17.47 -22.32
N ARG A 272 12.14 -17.71 -22.60
CA ARG A 272 11.61 -17.74 -23.96
C ARG A 272 11.43 -16.32 -24.48
N LEU A 273 11.81 -16.11 -25.74
CA LEU A 273 11.57 -14.88 -26.47
C LEU A 273 10.50 -15.15 -27.53
N LEU A 274 9.41 -14.39 -27.46
CA LEU A 274 8.25 -14.49 -28.33
C LEU A 274 8.02 -13.13 -28.97
N GLU A 275 7.55 -13.11 -30.23
CA GLU A 275 7.13 -11.89 -30.90
C GLU A 275 5.61 -11.88 -30.97
N MET A 276 4.97 -10.89 -30.35
CA MET A 276 3.53 -10.84 -30.19
C MET A 276 2.94 -9.49 -30.60
N GLY A 277 1.75 -9.50 -31.20
CA GLY A 277 0.89 -8.33 -31.35
C GLY A 277 0.04 -8.12 -30.10
N GLN A 278 -0.69 -6.99 -30.05
CA GLN A 278 -1.56 -6.63 -28.92
C GLN A 278 -2.52 -7.75 -28.52
N ARG A 279 -3.28 -8.29 -29.48
CA ARG A 279 -4.28 -9.35 -29.20
C ARG A 279 -3.63 -10.63 -28.70
N GLU A 280 -2.50 -11.01 -29.30
CA GLU A 280 -1.75 -12.20 -28.90
C GLU A 280 -1.21 -12.04 -27.48
N LEU A 281 -0.66 -10.86 -27.15
CA LEU A 281 -0.17 -10.56 -25.80
C LEU A 281 -1.30 -10.53 -24.77
N LEU A 282 -2.46 -9.95 -25.09
CA LEU A 282 -3.64 -9.98 -24.22
C LEU A 282 -4.08 -11.41 -23.94
N ALA A 283 -4.27 -12.23 -24.98
CA ALA A 283 -4.66 -13.62 -24.84
C ALA A 283 -3.63 -14.42 -24.03
N TYR A 284 -2.34 -14.21 -24.28
CA TYR A 284 -1.24 -14.81 -23.54
C TYR A 284 -1.28 -14.40 -22.06
N THR A 285 -1.39 -13.09 -21.79
CA THR A 285 -1.42 -12.56 -20.41
C THR A 285 -2.62 -13.11 -19.63
N ILE A 286 -3.80 -13.15 -20.26
CA ILE A 286 -5.01 -13.72 -19.64
C ILE A 286 -4.81 -15.21 -19.33
N SER A 287 -4.30 -15.99 -20.28
CA SER A 287 -4.07 -17.41 -20.05
C SER A 287 -3.10 -17.66 -18.91
N ARG A 288 -2.02 -16.89 -18.82
CA ARG A 288 -1.02 -17.00 -17.76
C ARG A 288 -1.55 -16.58 -16.40
N ILE A 289 -2.36 -15.49 -16.32
CA ILE A 289 -2.98 -15.04 -15.06
C ILE A 289 -3.96 -16.08 -14.51
N LEU A 290 -4.66 -16.80 -15.40
CA LEU A 290 -5.63 -17.84 -15.02
C LEU A 290 -4.99 -19.20 -14.69
N GLU A 291 -3.70 -19.38 -14.93
CA GLU A 291 -3.00 -20.61 -14.55
C GLU A 291 -2.82 -20.70 -13.02
N PRO A 292 -3.35 -21.74 -12.35
CA PRO A 292 -3.30 -21.84 -10.89
C PRO A 292 -1.89 -22.05 -10.33
N GLU A 293 -0.93 -22.40 -11.19
CA GLU A 293 0.48 -22.66 -10.78
C GLU A 293 1.30 -21.37 -10.57
N ILE A 294 0.83 -20.23 -11.08
CA ILE A 294 1.55 -18.95 -10.97
C ILE A 294 1.36 -18.31 -9.61
N ALA A 295 0.19 -18.52 -8.99
CA ALA A 295 -0.12 -17.98 -7.67
C ALA A 295 0.47 -18.85 -6.55
N GLY A 296 1.44 -18.34 -5.80
CA GLY A 296 1.76 -18.85 -4.48
C GLY A 296 2.97 -19.80 -4.32
N ARG A 297 3.83 -19.97 -5.33
CA ARG A 297 5.04 -20.80 -5.20
C ARG A 297 6.32 -20.05 -5.54
N LEU A 298 6.59 -18.99 -4.77
CA LEU A 298 7.92 -18.40 -4.79
C LEU A 298 8.62 -18.75 -3.48
N ASP A 299 9.61 -19.63 -3.54
CA ASP A 299 10.55 -19.81 -2.43
C ASP A 299 11.39 -18.54 -2.32
N LEU A 300 11.14 -17.77 -1.27
CA LEU A 300 11.96 -16.62 -0.94
C LEU A 300 13.35 -17.11 -0.53
N GLN A 301 14.31 -16.85 -1.38
CA GLN A 301 15.70 -17.07 -1.04
C GLN A 301 16.27 -15.85 -0.32
N GLU A 302 17.13 -16.08 0.66
CA GLU A 302 17.91 -15.03 1.29
C GLU A 302 18.66 -14.25 0.22
N TYR A 303 18.71 -12.91 0.35
CA TYR A 303 19.37 -12.07 -0.64
C TYR A 303 20.86 -12.41 -0.75
N VAL A 304 21.20 -13.12 -1.79
CA VAL A 304 22.57 -13.25 -2.26
C VAL A 304 22.77 -12.22 -3.37
N PRO A 305 23.74 -11.30 -3.25
CA PRO A 305 23.97 -10.32 -4.31
C PRO A 305 24.25 -11.09 -5.61
N PRO A 306 23.41 -10.90 -6.66
CA PRO A 306 23.61 -11.64 -7.89
C PRO A 306 24.95 -11.22 -8.49
N PRO A 307 25.79 -12.17 -8.90
CA PRO A 307 27.02 -11.88 -9.61
C PRO A 307 26.67 -11.17 -10.93
N THR A 308 27.45 -10.18 -11.29
CA THR A 308 27.31 -9.55 -12.60
C THR A 308 27.65 -10.56 -13.71
N LEU A 309 27.05 -10.39 -14.89
CA LEU A 309 27.33 -11.27 -16.03
C LEU A 309 28.84 -11.35 -16.32
N GLY A 310 29.55 -10.22 -16.18
CA GLY A 310 31.01 -10.17 -16.34
C GLY A 310 31.78 -10.95 -15.27
N GLU A 311 31.26 -11.04 -14.05
CA GLU A 311 31.87 -11.89 -12.99
C GLU A 311 31.61 -13.35 -13.25
N LEU A 312 30.39 -13.73 -13.66
CA LEU A 312 30.08 -15.11 -14.07
C LEU A 312 30.91 -15.55 -15.26
N GLN A 313 31.08 -14.70 -16.28
CA GLN A 313 31.93 -15.00 -17.43
C GLN A 313 33.40 -15.16 -17.03
N ARG A 314 33.92 -14.32 -16.13
CA ARG A 314 35.28 -14.46 -15.60
C ARG A 314 35.48 -15.76 -14.81
N ILE A 315 34.49 -16.12 -13.99
CA ILE A 315 34.50 -17.36 -13.23
C ILE A 315 34.43 -18.56 -14.18
N ALA A 316 33.51 -18.55 -15.16
CA ALA A 316 33.35 -19.59 -16.15
C ALA A 316 34.63 -19.79 -17.01
N LEU A 317 35.26 -18.70 -17.44
CA LEU A 317 36.54 -18.73 -18.17
C LEU A 317 37.68 -19.29 -17.32
N LYS A 318 37.73 -18.92 -16.02
CA LYS A 318 38.72 -19.47 -15.08
C LYS A 318 38.52 -20.97 -14.85
N LEU A 319 37.27 -21.45 -14.93
CA LEU A 319 36.92 -22.87 -14.80
C LEU A 319 37.01 -23.63 -16.13
N GLY A 320 37.47 -22.99 -17.21
CA GLY A 320 37.66 -23.62 -18.54
C GLY A 320 36.37 -23.79 -19.35
N TYR A 321 35.26 -23.23 -18.91
CA TYR A 321 33.98 -23.28 -19.65
C TYR A 321 33.90 -22.17 -20.69
N LYS A 322 33.80 -22.55 -21.97
CA LYS A 322 33.44 -21.62 -23.05
C LYS A 322 31.94 -21.41 -23.00
N THR A 323 31.50 -20.33 -22.35
CA THR A 323 30.10 -19.96 -22.32
C THR A 323 29.65 -19.51 -23.71
N LYS A 324 28.90 -20.34 -24.41
CA LYS A 324 28.06 -19.89 -25.51
C LYS A 324 26.85 -19.14 -24.87
N THR A 325 27.02 -17.87 -24.61
CA THR A 325 25.88 -17.03 -24.26
C THR A 325 24.93 -17.01 -25.45
N LYS A 326 23.74 -17.60 -25.29
CA LYS A 326 22.63 -17.31 -26.18
C LYS A 326 22.34 -15.82 -26.00
N THR A 327 22.94 -15.00 -26.83
CA THR A 327 22.67 -13.56 -26.83
C THR A 327 21.20 -13.40 -27.18
N ILE A 328 20.43 -12.79 -26.31
CA ILE A 328 19.08 -12.33 -26.62
C ILE A 328 19.28 -11.26 -27.68
N GLN A 329 19.19 -11.65 -28.95
CA GLN A 329 19.25 -10.72 -30.08
C GLN A 329 17.86 -10.12 -30.28
N ALA A 330 17.42 -9.25 -29.37
CA ALA A 330 16.35 -8.35 -29.69
C ALA A 330 16.94 -7.22 -30.54
N SER A 331 16.69 -7.26 -31.81
CA SER A 331 17.30 -6.35 -32.79
C SER A 331 16.67 -4.96 -32.87
N THR A 332 15.70 -4.66 -32.02
CA THR A 332 14.97 -3.41 -32.06
C THR A 332 15.53 -2.41 -31.07
N ARG A 333 15.98 -1.26 -31.58
CA ARG A 333 16.24 -0.07 -30.75
C ARG A 333 14.91 0.45 -30.22
N GLY A 334 14.78 0.64 -28.93
CA GLY A 334 13.55 1.14 -28.33
C GLY A 334 13.59 1.08 -26.80
N ALA A 335 12.49 1.41 -26.17
CA ALA A 335 12.38 1.26 -24.73
C ALA A 335 12.26 -0.22 -24.33
N THR A 336 12.85 -0.59 -23.18
CA THR A 336 12.70 -1.91 -22.57
C THR A 336 11.86 -1.77 -21.32
N ALA A 337 10.70 -2.43 -21.26
CA ALA A 337 9.88 -2.54 -20.06
C ALA A 337 10.06 -3.90 -19.41
N ILE A 338 10.16 -3.91 -18.08
CA ILE A 338 10.30 -5.13 -17.29
C ILE A 338 9.23 -5.13 -16.22
N LEU A 339 8.41 -6.17 -16.17
CA LEU A 339 7.41 -6.38 -15.12
C LEU A 339 7.86 -7.54 -14.24
N THR A 340 8.09 -7.28 -12.95
CA THR A 340 8.56 -8.29 -12.00
C THR A 340 8.31 -7.87 -10.55
N ALA A 341 8.15 -8.84 -9.65
CA ALA A 341 8.06 -8.59 -8.21
C ALA A 341 9.39 -8.23 -7.54
N LEU A 342 10.53 -8.41 -8.21
CA LEU A 342 11.89 -8.24 -7.67
C LEU A 342 12.20 -9.07 -6.42
N LEU A 343 11.60 -10.23 -6.28
CA LEU A 343 11.76 -11.09 -5.12
C LEU A 343 12.57 -12.34 -5.38
N VAL A 344 12.51 -12.85 -6.62
CA VAL A 344 13.14 -14.12 -7.00
C VAL A 344 13.88 -13.96 -8.31
N GLU A 345 14.98 -14.70 -8.46
CA GLU A 345 15.82 -14.74 -9.67
C GLU A 345 16.17 -13.35 -10.23
N ASN A 346 16.39 -12.38 -9.36
CA ASN A 346 16.68 -11.00 -9.71
C ASN A 346 17.88 -10.83 -10.67
N TRP A 347 18.74 -11.83 -10.75
CA TRP A 347 19.87 -11.85 -11.68
C TRP A 347 19.43 -11.79 -13.15
N LYS A 348 18.30 -12.45 -13.51
CA LYS A 348 17.72 -12.37 -14.87
C LYS A 348 17.27 -10.95 -15.20
N THR A 349 16.60 -10.30 -14.25
CA THR A 349 16.17 -8.89 -14.40
C THR A 349 17.39 -7.98 -14.58
N LEU A 350 18.43 -8.13 -13.76
CA LEU A 350 19.66 -7.35 -13.85
C LEU A 350 20.39 -7.57 -15.18
N GLU A 351 20.42 -8.80 -15.70
CA GLU A 351 20.98 -9.13 -17.01
C GLU A 351 20.25 -8.38 -18.12
N VAL A 352 18.92 -8.35 -18.10
CA VAL A 352 18.12 -7.61 -19.09
C VAL A 352 18.41 -6.11 -19.00
N VAL A 353 18.48 -5.54 -17.78
CA VAL A 353 18.82 -4.13 -17.58
C VAL A 353 20.20 -3.79 -18.11
N GLU A 354 21.21 -4.64 -17.84
CA GLU A 354 22.58 -4.44 -18.31
C GLU A 354 22.66 -4.47 -19.84
N LYS A 355 21.97 -5.43 -20.46
CA LYS A 355 21.89 -5.55 -21.92
C LYS A 355 21.17 -4.38 -22.57
N ALA A 356 20.05 -3.92 -21.98
CA ALA A 356 19.33 -2.76 -22.47
C ALA A 356 20.19 -1.50 -22.38
N ARG A 357 20.88 -1.31 -21.25
CA ARG A 357 21.81 -0.19 -21.05
C ARG A 357 22.97 -0.20 -22.06
N SER A 358 23.53 -1.36 -22.34
CA SER A 358 24.65 -1.48 -23.33
C SER A 358 24.23 -1.08 -24.75
N ARG A 359 22.91 -1.16 -25.06
CA ARG A 359 22.32 -0.72 -26.33
C ARG A 359 21.93 0.74 -26.33
N GLY A 360 21.93 1.40 -25.16
CA GLY A 360 21.45 2.77 -24.99
C GLY A 360 19.92 2.86 -24.88
N ASP A 361 19.23 1.75 -24.61
CA ASP A 361 17.78 1.72 -24.47
C ASP A 361 17.34 2.31 -23.14
N THR A 362 16.23 3.04 -23.11
CA THR A 362 15.56 3.42 -21.87
C THR A 362 14.95 2.20 -21.23
N THR A 363 15.28 1.95 -19.95
CA THR A 363 14.78 0.79 -19.22
C THR A 363 13.83 1.20 -18.12
N ILE A 364 12.64 0.65 -18.13
CA ILE A 364 11.58 0.88 -17.16
C ILE A 364 11.23 -0.43 -16.48
N ILE A 365 11.16 -0.40 -15.16
CA ILE A 365 10.79 -1.57 -14.37
C ILE A 365 9.51 -1.26 -13.60
N VAL A 366 8.50 -2.07 -13.80
CA VAL A 366 7.23 -2.00 -13.09
C VAL A 366 7.18 -3.09 -12.04
N THR A 367 6.92 -2.70 -10.79
CA THR A 367 6.89 -3.61 -9.64
C THR A 367 5.58 -3.47 -8.87
N PRO A 368 5.12 -4.51 -8.15
CA PRO A 368 3.98 -4.41 -7.25
C PRO A 368 4.29 -3.50 -6.04
N ARG A 369 3.23 -3.03 -5.41
CA ARG A 369 3.31 -2.20 -4.20
C ARG A 369 3.66 -3.06 -2.99
N LYS A 370 4.79 -2.77 -2.33
CA LYS A 370 5.17 -3.40 -1.05
C LYS A 370 4.92 -4.92 -1.03
N PRO A 371 5.58 -5.69 -1.93
CA PRO A 371 5.31 -7.12 -2.07
C PRO A 371 5.54 -7.93 -0.79
N TRP A 372 6.28 -7.40 0.18
CA TRP A 372 6.49 -8.02 1.50
C TRP A 372 5.25 -8.06 2.39
N LEU A 373 4.18 -7.31 2.07
CA LEU A 373 2.93 -7.33 2.85
C LEU A 373 2.10 -8.60 2.63
N ASP A 374 2.39 -9.37 1.59
CA ASP A 374 1.71 -10.65 1.31
C ASP A 374 2.35 -11.85 2.05
N MET A 375 3.40 -11.59 2.85
CA MET A 375 4.10 -12.64 3.56
C MET A 375 3.35 -13.11 4.81
N GLY A 376 3.33 -14.42 5.03
CA GLY A 376 2.66 -15.04 6.18
C GLY A 376 3.40 -14.88 7.51
N SER A 377 4.70 -14.53 7.49
CA SER A 377 5.50 -14.32 8.69
C SER A 377 6.33 -13.04 8.60
N LEU A 378 6.66 -12.47 9.77
CA LEU A 378 7.51 -11.27 9.86
C LEU A 378 8.91 -11.51 9.29
N GLU A 379 9.44 -12.70 9.48
CA GLU A 379 10.75 -13.10 8.95
C GLU A 379 10.77 -13.10 7.43
N GLN A 380 9.77 -13.74 6.80
CA GLN A 380 9.62 -13.73 5.34
C GLN A 380 9.39 -12.33 4.80
N ALA A 381 8.58 -11.51 5.50
CA ALA A 381 8.37 -10.12 5.14
C ALA A 381 9.67 -9.30 5.17
N TYR A 382 10.53 -9.53 6.16
CA TYR A 382 11.84 -8.88 6.27
C TYR A 382 12.80 -9.31 5.15
N ILE A 383 12.85 -10.62 4.83
CA ILE A 383 13.65 -11.14 3.71
C ILE A 383 13.18 -10.50 2.39
N ALA A 384 11.87 -10.50 2.13
CA ALA A 384 11.28 -9.91 0.94
C ALA A 384 11.57 -8.41 0.83
N TYR A 385 11.41 -7.66 1.94
CA TYR A 385 11.73 -6.23 2.01
C TYR A 385 13.20 -5.96 1.70
N THR A 386 14.10 -6.75 2.31
CA THR A 386 15.54 -6.59 2.14
C THR A 386 15.97 -6.91 0.70
N THR A 387 15.46 -8.01 0.14
CA THR A 387 15.71 -8.40 -1.25
C THR A 387 15.22 -7.35 -2.24
N TYR A 388 13.98 -6.90 -2.07
CA TYR A 388 13.39 -5.85 -2.91
C TYR A 388 14.20 -4.55 -2.86
N THR A 389 14.49 -4.04 -1.66
CA THR A 389 15.17 -2.75 -1.50
C THR A 389 16.59 -2.75 -2.04
N LYS A 390 17.36 -3.84 -1.79
CA LYS A 390 18.72 -3.98 -2.30
C LYS A 390 18.73 -4.11 -3.82
N THR A 391 17.82 -4.91 -4.39
CA THR A 391 17.70 -5.07 -5.85
C THR A 391 17.27 -3.76 -6.52
N ALA A 392 16.26 -3.08 -5.96
CA ALA A 392 15.77 -1.79 -6.45
C ALA A 392 16.86 -0.71 -6.43
N ALA A 393 17.67 -0.66 -5.37
CA ALA A 393 18.83 0.26 -5.29
C ALA A 393 19.87 -0.04 -6.38
N LYS A 394 20.20 -1.33 -6.61
CA LYS A 394 21.13 -1.75 -7.65
C LYS A 394 20.63 -1.36 -9.05
N ILE A 395 19.35 -1.59 -9.33
CA ILE A 395 18.69 -1.24 -10.59
C ILE A 395 18.76 0.27 -10.85
N LYS A 396 18.44 1.09 -9.83
CA LYS A 396 18.54 2.56 -9.93
C LYS A 396 19.96 3.03 -10.20
N ASN A 397 20.95 2.40 -9.58
CA ASN A 397 22.37 2.69 -9.82
C ASN A 397 22.81 2.31 -11.25
N MET A 398 22.14 1.35 -11.87
CA MET A 398 22.34 1.00 -13.28
C MET A 398 21.67 1.98 -14.25
N GLY A 399 20.89 2.94 -13.75
CA GLY A 399 20.21 3.97 -14.54
C GLY A 399 18.84 3.57 -15.05
N ALA A 400 18.25 2.46 -14.60
CA ALA A 400 16.88 2.09 -14.93
C ALA A 400 15.89 2.81 -14.01
N GLU A 401 14.72 3.12 -14.56
CA GLU A 401 13.62 3.76 -13.84
C GLU A 401 12.73 2.70 -13.19
N LEU A 402 12.41 2.90 -11.91
CA LEU A 402 11.57 1.99 -11.15
C LEU A 402 10.21 2.63 -10.86
N TYR A 403 9.15 1.98 -11.33
CA TYR A 403 7.77 2.38 -11.10
C TYR A 403 7.04 1.34 -10.25
N THR A 404 6.21 1.84 -9.38
CA THR A 404 5.31 0.99 -8.61
C THR A 404 3.97 0.94 -9.31
N CYS A 405 3.49 -0.26 -9.63
CA CYS A 405 2.19 -0.44 -10.27
C CYS A 405 1.06 0.15 -9.44
N CYS A 406 0.07 0.61 -10.16
CA CYS A 406 -1.29 0.76 -9.67
C CYS A 406 -1.38 1.64 -8.40
N PRO A 407 -1.02 2.94 -8.48
CA PRO A 407 -1.16 3.84 -7.33
C PRO A 407 -2.61 3.84 -6.85
N PRO A 408 -2.84 4.00 -5.53
CA PRO A 408 -4.18 4.02 -4.98
C PRO A 408 -5.01 5.09 -5.68
N THR A 409 -6.19 4.72 -6.15
CA THR A 409 -7.17 5.68 -6.68
C THR A 409 -7.56 6.62 -5.54
N LYS A 410 -7.33 7.90 -5.73
CA LYS A 410 -7.88 8.93 -4.84
C LYS A 410 -9.36 9.06 -5.21
N LEU A 411 -10.21 8.32 -4.52
CA LEU A 411 -11.67 8.48 -4.56
C LEU A 411 -12.12 9.60 -3.64
#